data_0d8f66b92d10d09d368ac779eadcc287
#
_entry.id   0d8f66b92d10d09d368ac779eadcc287
#
_cell.length_a   1.000
_cell.length_b   1.000
_cell.length_c   1.000
_cell.angle_alpha   90.00
_cell.angle_beta   90.00
_cell.angle_gamma   90.00
#
_symmetry.space_group_name_H-M   'P 1'
#
loop_
_entity.id
_entity.type
_entity.pdbx_description
1 polymer ?
#
loop_
_entity_poly.entity_id
_entity_poly.type
_entity_poly.pdbx_seq_one_letter_code
_entity_poly.pdbx_strand_id
1 'polypeptide(L)'
;MTPSVLDEFIKEVFGNILQLRECNHQLLDCLYIRQREQGLIVQTIGDIFLTAATEFRTVYPIYIGRHPLAERRLKEELEQNPEFRLFIEVNRFFGCFDRETLIVVVE
;
A
#
# COMPACT_ATOMS: atom_id res chain seq x y z
N MET A 1 -5.42 -22.04 -2.01
CA MET A 1 -5.84 -21.55 -0.66
C MET A 1 -7.37 -21.61 -0.54
N THR A 2 -7.85 -21.97 0.63
CA THR A 2 -9.27 -21.81 0.93
C THR A 2 -9.61 -20.33 1.10
N PRO A 3 -10.88 -19.91 0.97
CA PRO A 3 -11.26 -18.51 1.15
C PRO A 3 -10.87 -17.91 2.50
N SER A 4 -10.99 -18.68 3.59
CA SER A 4 -10.61 -18.21 4.93
C SER A 4 -9.11 -18.02 5.08
N VAL A 5 -8.31 -18.93 4.52
CA VAL A 5 -6.84 -18.81 4.51
C VAL A 5 -6.39 -17.64 3.65
N LEU A 6 -7.06 -17.42 2.53
CA LEU A 6 -6.79 -16.26 1.66
C LEU A 6 -7.06 -14.94 2.38
N ASP A 7 -8.17 -14.84 3.10
CA ASP A 7 -8.51 -13.64 3.87
C ASP A 7 -7.46 -13.35 4.95
N GLU A 8 -7.02 -14.39 5.67
CA GLU A 8 -5.96 -14.24 6.66
C GLU A 8 -4.64 -13.81 6.03
N PHE A 9 -4.29 -14.41 4.89
CA PHE A 9 -3.08 -14.05 4.15
C PHE A 9 -3.10 -12.57 3.74
N ILE A 10 -4.22 -12.10 3.18
CA ILE A 10 -4.36 -10.71 2.76
C ILE A 10 -4.22 -9.76 3.95
N LYS A 11 -4.83 -10.09 5.09
CA LYS A 11 -4.73 -9.28 6.30
C LYS A 11 -3.31 -9.24 6.86
N GLU A 12 -2.61 -10.37 6.84
CA GLU A 12 -1.24 -10.44 7.35
C GLU A 12 -0.23 -9.72 6.46
N VAL A 13 -0.36 -9.86 5.15
CA VAL A 13 0.58 -9.27 4.18
C VAL A 13 0.30 -7.79 3.96
N PHE A 14 -0.95 -7.41 3.77
CA PHE A 14 -1.29 -6.04 3.41
C PHE A 14 -1.67 -5.17 4.60
N GLY A 15 -2.05 -5.79 5.74
CA GLY A 15 -2.37 -5.07 6.97
C GLY A 15 -3.41 -3.99 6.76
N ASN A 16 -3.06 -2.75 7.08
CA ASN A 16 -3.93 -1.59 6.95
C ASN A 16 -3.70 -0.78 5.68
N ILE A 17 -3.29 -1.44 4.58
CA ILE A 17 -2.98 -0.76 3.30
C ILE A 17 -4.18 0.04 2.76
N LEU A 18 -5.40 -0.41 3.00
CA LEU A 18 -6.60 0.32 2.57
C LEU A 18 -6.75 1.65 3.31
N GLN A 19 -6.37 1.71 4.58
CA GLN A 19 -6.33 2.96 5.33
C GLN A 19 -5.26 3.90 4.78
N LEU A 20 -4.09 3.39 4.43
CA LEU A 20 -3.03 4.17 3.78
C LEU A 20 -3.52 4.73 2.45
N ARG A 21 -4.18 3.91 1.66
CA ARG A 21 -4.74 4.32 0.37
C ARG A 21 -5.74 5.45 0.56
N GLU A 22 -6.62 5.34 1.55
CA GLU A 22 -7.62 6.36 1.84
C GLU A 22 -6.98 7.68 2.26
N CYS A 23 -5.97 7.64 3.14
CA CYS A 23 -5.23 8.84 3.54
C CYS A 23 -4.56 9.53 2.35
N ASN A 24 -3.92 8.75 1.48
CA ASN A 24 -3.27 9.29 0.29
C ASN A 24 -4.28 9.85 -0.71
N HIS A 25 -5.43 9.19 -0.85
CA HIS A 25 -6.50 9.63 -1.73
C HIS A 25 -7.08 10.97 -1.27
N GLN A 26 -7.32 11.12 0.02
CA GLN A 26 -7.78 12.39 0.61
C GLN A 26 -6.78 13.52 0.40
N LEU A 27 -5.49 13.24 0.58
CA LEU A 27 -4.44 14.21 0.30
C LEU A 27 -4.46 14.66 -1.16
N LEU A 28 -4.55 13.70 -2.08
CA LEU A 28 -4.59 13.99 -3.51
C LEU A 28 -5.81 14.82 -3.88
N ASP A 29 -6.99 14.51 -3.34
CA ASP A 29 -8.21 15.27 -3.58
C ASP A 29 -8.07 16.71 -3.08
N CYS A 30 -7.50 16.92 -1.91
CA CYS A 30 -7.24 18.25 -1.37
C CYS A 30 -6.29 19.05 -2.27
N LEU A 31 -5.25 18.40 -2.79
CA LEU A 31 -4.31 19.04 -3.72
C LEU A 31 -4.99 19.43 -5.03
N TYR A 32 -5.86 18.57 -5.58
CA TYR A 32 -6.62 18.89 -6.78
C TYR A 32 -7.59 20.06 -6.57
N ILE A 33 -8.28 20.10 -5.43
CA ILE A 33 -9.18 21.20 -5.10
C ILE A 33 -8.39 22.52 -5.01
N ARG A 34 -7.25 22.52 -4.33
CA ARG A 34 -6.38 23.68 -4.21
C ARG A 34 -5.86 24.15 -5.58
N GLN A 35 -5.50 23.21 -6.44
CA GLN A 35 -5.05 23.53 -7.80
C GLN A 35 -6.17 24.22 -8.59
N ARG A 36 -7.40 23.77 -8.47
CA ARG A 36 -8.55 24.40 -9.15
C ARG A 36 -8.85 25.79 -8.60
N GLU A 37 -8.67 25.99 -7.29
CA GLU A 37 -8.89 27.31 -6.66
C GLU A 37 -7.83 28.34 -7.04
N GLN A 38 -6.57 27.92 -7.12
CA GLN A 38 -5.43 28.81 -7.35
C GLN A 38 -4.97 28.85 -8.82
N GLY A 39 -5.53 28.05 -9.70
CA GLY A 39 -5.19 28.01 -11.13
C GLY A 39 -3.88 27.29 -11.41
N LEU A 40 -3.12 27.80 -12.39
CA LEU A 40 -1.91 27.13 -12.89
C LEU A 40 -0.76 27.10 -11.89
N ILE A 41 -0.71 28.05 -10.96
CA ILE A 41 0.37 28.15 -9.98
C ILE A 41 -0.23 28.03 -8.58
N VAL A 42 0.14 26.95 -7.90
CA VAL A 42 -0.27 26.72 -6.51
C VAL A 42 0.74 27.40 -5.58
N GLN A 43 0.29 28.38 -4.81
CA GLN A 43 1.15 29.18 -3.95
C GLN A 43 1.32 28.63 -2.55
N THR A 44 0.26 28.00 -2.01
CA THR A 44 0.25 27.47 -0.63
C THR A 44 -0.29 26.07 -0.59
N ILE A 45 0.49 25.12 -0.05
CA ILE A 45 0.10 23.73 0.15
C ILE A 45 0.42 23.21 1.56
N GLY A 46 1.10 24.02 2.38
CA GLY A 46 1.56 23.60 3.70
C GLY A 46 0.42 23.20 4.65
N ASP A 47 -0.70 23.88 4.60
CA ASP A 47 -1.88 23.58 5.39
C ASP A 47 -2.48 22.20 5.05
N ILE A 48 -2.48 21.86 3.77
CA ILE A 48 -2.94 20.54 3.29
C ILE A 48 -2.05 19.44 3.86
N PHE A 49 -0.73 19.62 3.76
CA PHE A 49 0.24 18.63 4.27
C PHE A 49 0.22 18.54 5.80
N LEU A 50 -0.01 19.63 6.51
CA LEU A 50 -0.15 19.59 7.97
C LEU A 50 -1.37 18.77 8.40
N THR A 51 -2.50 18.93 7.72
CA THR A 51 -3.70 18.13 7.98
C THR A 51 -3.46 16.67 7.67
N ALA A 52 -2.86 16.37 6.52
CA ALA A 52 -2.53 15.00 6.11
C ALA A 52 -1.53 14.34 7.09
N ALA A 53 -0.55 15.09 7.59
CA ALA A 53 0.44 14.56 8.53
C ALA A 53 -0.18 14.01 9.81
N THR A 54 -1.27 14.60 10.28
CA THR A 54 -2.00 14.13 11.46
C THR A 54 -2.56 12.72 11.24
N GLU A 55 -3.16 12.48 10.08
CA GLU A 55 -3.68 11.16 9.72
C GLU A 55 -2.56 10.16 9.45
N PHE A 56 -1.54 10.56 8.71
CA PHE A 56 -0.38 9.71 8.40
C PHE A 56 0.32 9.25 9.68
N ARG A 57 0.45 10.10 10.66
CA ARG A 57 1.06 9.76 11.96
C ARG A 57 0.34 8.60 12.65
N THR A 58 -0.97 8.47 12.46
CA THR A 58 -1.76 7.39 13.05
C THR A 58 -1.67 6.10 12.23
N VAL A 59 -1.70 6.21 10.90
CA VAL A 59 -1.88 5.06 10.00
C VAL A 59 -0.55 4.40 9.61
N TYR A 60 0.47 5.20 9.28
CA TYR A 60 1.75 4.67 8.79
C TYR A 60 2.53 3.85 9.84
N PRO A 61 2.60 4.25 11.13
CA PRO A 61 3.30 3.43 12.12
C PRO A 61 2.71 2.04 12.27
N ILE A 62 1.39 1.89 12.15
CA ILE A 62 0.73 0.57 12.20
C ILE A 62 1.21 -0.30 11.05
N TYR A 63 1.22 0.24 9.84
CA TYR A 63 1.67 -0.49 8.64
C TYR A 63 3.15 -0.87 8.74
N ILE A 64 4.00 0.08 9.09
CA ILE A 64 5.44 -0.13 9.19
C ILE A 64 5.77 -1.13 10.31
N GLY A 65 5.09 -1.05 11.45
CA GLY A 65 5.28 -1.98 12.56
C GLY A 65 4.92 -3.42 12.23
N ARG A 66 3.98 -3.62 11.31
CA ARG A 66 3.57 -4.96 10.86
C ARG A 66 4.37 -5.47 9.67
N HIS A 67 5.21 -4.64 9.07
CA HIS A 67 5.94 -4.97 7.85
C HIS A 67 6.83 -6.22 7.99
N PRO A 68 7.59 -6.43 9.07
CA PRO A 68 8.40 -7.65 9.21
C PRO A 68 7.57 -8.94 9.22
N LEU A 69 6.39 -8.91 9.83
CA LEU A 69 5.47 -10.06 9.83
C LEU A 69 4.89 -10.29 8.44
N ALA A 70 4.54 -9.21 7.74
CA ALA A 70 4.03 -9.28 6.37
C ALA A 70 5.06 -9.89 5.43
N GLU A 71 6.30 -9.46 5.52
CA GLU A 71 7.42 -9.97 4.73
C GLU A 71 7.64 -11.46 4.98
N ARG A 72 7.64 -11.87 6.23
CA ARG A 72 7.79 -13.28 6.60
C ARG A 72 6.66 -14.13 6.03
N ARG A 73 5.43 -13.68 6.19
CA ARG A 73 4.26 -14.42 5.70
C ARG A 73 4.28 -14.57 4.19
N LEU A 74 4.64 -13.52 3.46
CA LEU A 74 4.76 -13.56 2.02
C LEU A 74 5.83 -14.56 1.57
N LYS A 75 6.99 -14.54 2.20
CA LYS A 75 8.08 -15.49 1.90
C LYS A 75 7.67 -16.93 2.17
N GLU A 76 7.01 -17.20 3.29
CA GLU A 76 6.51 -18.53 3.63
C GLU A 76 5.55 -19.04 2.54
N GLU A 77 4.63 -18.21 2.10
CA GLU A 77 3.68 -18.61 1.06
C GLU A 77 4.37 -18.87 -0.28
N LEU A 78 5.32 -18.04 -0.67
CA LEU A 78 6.09 -18.24 -1.89
C LEU A 78 6.90 -19.53 -1.87
N GLU A 79 7.40 -19.95 -0.71
CA GLU A 79 8.17 -21.19 -0.56
C GLU A 79 7.29 -22.42 -0.50
N GLN A 80 6.15 -22.35 0.18
CA GLN A 80 5.31 -23.51 0.51
C GLN A 80 4.15 -23.73 -0.47
N ASN A 81 3.79 -22.72 -1.25
CA ASN A 81 2.65 -22.79 -2.16
C ASN A 81 3.10 -22.59 -3.61
N PRO A 82 3.31 -23.71 -4.37
CA PRO A 82 3.75 -23.61 -5.77
C PRO A 82 2.73 -22.91 -6.67
N GLU A 83 1.45 -23.03 -6.40
CA GLU A 83 0.39 -22.37 -7.18
C GLU A 83 0.46 -20.85 -7.00
N PHE A 84 0.69 -20.40 -5.78
CA PHE A 84 0.87 -18.98 -5.49
C PHE A 84 2.13 -18.43 -6.15
N ARG A 85 3.23 -19.18 -6.10
CA ARG A 85 4.47 -18.81 -6.79
C ARG A 85 4.23 -18.65 -8.28
N LEU A 86 3.55 -19.59 -8.90
CA LEU A 86 3.23 -19.54 -10.32
C LEU A 86 2.35 -18.34 -10.64
N PHE A 87 1.35 -18.06 -9.82
CA PHE A 87 0.48 -16.90 -9.97
C PHE A 87 1.28 -15.59 -9.97
N ILE A 88 2.21 -15.43 -9.05
CA ILE A 88 3.07 -14.24 -8.97
C ILE A 88 3.98 -14.13 -10.19
N GLU A 89 4.59 -15.21 -10.62
CA GLU A 89 5.46 -15.23 -11.80
C GLU A 89 4.70 -14.86 -13.08
N VAL A 90 3.50 -15.38 -13.27
CA VAL A 90 2.67 -15.08 -14.43
C VAL A 90 2.24 -13.61 -14.44
N ASN A 91 1.78 -13.09 -13.31
CA ASN A 91 1.38 -11.69 -13.21
C ASN A 91 2.57 -10.73 -13.38
N ARG A 92 3.73 -11.12 -12.91
CA ARG A 92 4.97 -10.38 -13.13
C ARG A 92 5.34 -10.33 -14.62
N PHE A 93 5.19 -11.45 -15.33
CA PHE A 93 5.42 -11.52 -16.77
C PHE A 93 4.52 -10.55 -17.54
N PHE A 94 3.25 -10.42 -17.13
CA PHE A 94 2.30 -9.47 -17.72
C PHE A 94 2.44 -8.03 -17.21
N GLY A 95 3.42 -7.75 -16.35
CA GLY A 95 3.65 -6.40 -15.82
C GLY A 95 2.72 -5.97 -14.70
N CYS A 96 1.86 -6.86 -14.21
CA CYS A 96 0.95 -6.56 -13.08
C CYS A 96 1.69 -6.47 -11.74
N PHE A 97 2.77 -7.26 -11.61
CA PHE A 97 3.65 -7.24 -10.45
C PHE A 97 5.08 -7.25 -10.96
N ASP A 98 5.78 -6.15 -10.89
CA ASP A 98 7.21 -6.18 -11.12
C ASP A 98 7.95 -6.54 -9.82
N ARG A 99 9.20 -6.93 -9.95
CA ARG A 99 10.03 -7.32 -8.82
C ARG A 99 10.23 -6.15 -7.85
N GLU A 100 10.32 -4.96 -8.37
CA GLU A 100 10.52 -3.74 -7.59
C GLU A 100 9.26 -3.39 -6.78
N THR A 101 8.07 -3.52 -7.37
CA THR A 101 6.81 -3.32 -6.66
C THR A 101 6.66 -4.33 -5.53
N LEU A 102 7.02 -5.59 -5.76
CA LEU A 102 6.97 -6.63 -4.73
C LEU A 102 7.98 -6.35 -3.62
N ILE A 103 9.17 -5.87 -3.96
CA ILE A 103 10.20 -5.48 -3.01
C ILE A 103 9.73 -4.26 -2.18
N VAL A 104 9.12 -3.27 -2.80
CA VAL A 104 8.57 -2.10 -2.10
C VAL A 104 7.47 -2.51 -1.12
N VAL A 105 6.62 -3.46 -1.51
CA VAL A 105 5.58 -4.00 -0.61
C VAL A 105 6.17 -4.87 0.49
N VAL A 106 7.30 -5.54 0.25
CA VAL A 106 7.93 -6.51 1.17
C VAL A 106 9.07 -5.89 1.99
N GLU A 107 9.69 -4.82 1.51
CA GLU A 107 10.72 -4.08 2.22
C GLU A 107 10.15 -2.87 2.97
#